data_b1b447ff2099650e9ef252889e5c87d4
#
_entry.id   b1b447ff2099650e9ef252889e5c87d4
#
_cell.length_a   1.000
_cell.length_b   1.000
_cell.length_c   1.000
_cell.angle_alpha   90.00
_cell.angle_beta   90.00
_cell.angle_gamma   90.00
#
_symmetry.space_group_name_H-M   'P 1'
#
loop_
_entity.id
_entity.type
_entity.pdbx_description
1 polymer ?
#
loop_
_entity_poly.entity_id
_entity_poly.type
_entity_poly.pdbx_seq_one_letter_code
_entity_poly.pdbx_strand_id
1 'polypeptide(L)'
;MKNKYFLTLIASVITFVWLSQGIMAAKGIYVPLFTYRTGAYAGSGIPNANGMSDYLNMLNERDGGIGGVPIIVEECETGYNTKKGVECYERIKQKNPVVINPYSTGITLQLIPKSPVDKIPVHSMGYGLSAAADGSVFPWVFNYPSTYWNQASAIIKYIGYQEGGMSNLRGKKIG
;
A
#
# COMPACT_ATOMS: atom_id res chain seq x y z
N MET A 1 1.93 39.33 -53.82
CA MET A 1 0.80 39.05 -52.93
C MET A 1 0.67 37.55 -52.52
N LYS A 2 1.21 36.59 -53.24
CA LYS A 2 1.05 35.13 -52.92
C LYS A 2 1.81 34.66 -51.67
N ASN A 3 2.93 35.30 -51.29
CA ASN A 3 3.78 34.85 -50.16
C ASN A 3 3.23 35.18 -48.76
N LYS A 4 2.38 36.18 -48.60
CA LYS A 4 1.79 36.55 -47.26
C LYS A 4 0.81 35.52 -46.74
N TYR A 5 -0.03 34.95 -47.61
CA TYR A 5 -1.02 33.96 -47.23
C TYR A 5 -0.37 32.58 -46.92
N PHE A 6 0.76 32.27 -47.59
CA PHE A 6 1.47 31.03 -47.35
C PHE A 6 2.15 31.02 -45.97
N LEU A 7 2.76 32.16 -45.57
CA LEU A 7 3.32 32.28 -44.21
C LEU A 7 2.25 32.25 -43.11
N THR A 8 1.09 32.84 -43.35
CA THR A 8 -0.01 32.84 -42.38
C THR A 8 -0.60 31.42 -42.19
N LEU A 9 -0.67 30.63 -43.27
CA LEU A 9 -1.17 29.24 -43.18
C LEU A 9 -0.20 28.34 -42.42
N ILE A 10 1.11 28.50 -42.65
CA ILE A 10 2.16 27.74 -41.92
C ILE A 10 2.15 28.10 -40.44
N ALA A 11 2.03 29.37 -40.07
CA ALA A 11 1.95 29.80 -38.69
C ALA A 11 0.70 29.23 -37.98
N SER A 12 -0.44 29.20 -38.66
CA SER A 12 -1.68 28.63 -38.10
C SER A 12 -1.61 27.10 -37.89
N VAL A 13 -0.95 26.38 -38.79
CA VAL A 13 -0.75 24.92 -38.67
C VAL A 13 0.19 24.58 -37.53
N ILE A 14 1.29 25.35 -37.38
CA ILE A 14 2.24 25.15 -36.27
C ILE A 14 1.59 25.43 -34.92
N THR A 15 0.79 26.49 -34.81
CA THR A 15 0.06 26.80 -33.57
C THR A 15 -0.97 25.71 -33.20
N PHE A 16 -1.62 25.12 -34.19
CA PHE A 16 -2.61 24.04 -33.96
C PHE A 16 -1.92 22.73 -33.54
N VAL A 17 -0.73 22.41 -34.06
CA VAL A 17 0.05 21.24 -33.67
C VAL A 17 0.57 21.34 -32.23
N TRP A 18 0.90 22.56 -31.75
CA TRP A 18 1.32 22.76 -30.35
C TRP A 18 0.15 22.71 -29.36
N LEU A 19 -1.07 23.03 -29.77
CA LEU A 19 -2.27 22.96 -28.94
C LEU A 19 -2.84 21.52 -28.84
N SER A 20 -2.44 20.63 -29.72
CA SER A 20 -2.84 19.21 -29.71
C SER A 20 -1.90 18.28 -28.93
N GLN A 21 -0.90 18.81 -28.23
CA GLN A 21 -0.28 18.08 -27.14
C GLN A 21 -1.33 17.98 -26.02
N GLY A 22 -2.25 17.05 -26.23
CA GLY A 22 -3.31 16.74 -25.31
C GLY A 22 -2.72 16.64 -23.91
N ILE A 23 -3.37 17.26 -22.97
CA ILE A 23 -3.21 17.00 -21.56
C ILE A 23 -3.40 15.48 -21.41
N MET A 24 -2.30 14.74 -21.57
CA MET A 24 -2.21 13.39 -21.05
C MET A 24 -2.43 13.57 -19.56
N ALA A 25 -3.63 13.31 -19.11
CA ALA A 25 -3.91 13.22 -17.67
C ALA A 25 -2.79 12.38 -17.10
N ALA A 26 -1.95 12.97 -16.27
CA ALA A 26 -0.82 12.29 -15.69
C ALA A 26 -1.37 11.03 -15.05
N LYS A 27 -1.03 9.86 -15.60
CA LYS A 27 -1.41 8.58 -15.02
C LYS A 27 -0.71 8.55 -13.66
N GLY A 28 -1.44 8.85 -12.60
CA GLY A 28 -0.91 8.82 -11.26
C GLY A 28 -0.63 7.39 -10.82
N ILE A 29 0.24 7.24 -9.84
CA ILE A 29 0.48 5.97 -9.14
C ILE A 29 -0.71 5.74 -8.20
N TYR A 30 -1.54 4.75 -8.47
CA TYR A 30 -2.71 4.46 -7.66
C TYR A 30 -2.34 3.63 -6.43
N VAL A 31 -2.50 4.22 -5.24
CA VAL A 31 -2.23 3.61 -3.93
C VAL A 31 -3.50 3.63 -3.09
N PRO A 32 -4.27 2.55 -3.07
CA PRO A 32 -5.45 2.45 -2.22
C PRO A 32 -5.06 2.24 -0.77
N LEU A 33 -5.79 2.88 0.14
CA LEU A 33 -5.67 2.71 1.57
C LEU A 33 -6.87 1.93 2.11
N PHE A 34 -6.61 0.73 2.63
CA PHE A 34 -7.60 0.00 3.42
C PHE A 34 -7.56 0.56 4.82
N THR A 35 -8.70 1.01 5.30
CA THR A 35 -8.79 1.67 6.60
C THR A 35 -9.81 0.97 7.50
N TYR A 36 -9.74 1.22 8.79
CA TYR A 36 -10.73 0.83 9.78
C TYR A 36 -10.93 1.99 10.77
N ARG A 37 -11.56 3.04 10.25
CA ARG A 37 -11.91 4.25 11.03
C ARG A 37 -13.15 4.02 11.89
N THR A 38 -13.83 2.89 11.69
CA THR A 38 -15.02 2.46 12.44
C THR A 38 -14.80 1.08 13.05
N GLY A 39 -15.68 0.66 13.96
CA GLY A 39 -15.62 -0.63 14.61
C GLY A 39 -14.69 -0.68 15.82
N ALA A 40 -14.48 -1.90 16.34
CA ALA A 40 -13.78 -2.12 17.62
C ALA A 40 -12.33 -1.63 17.64
N TYR A 41 -11.68 -1.55 16.48
CA TYR A 41 -10.27 -1.15 16.34
C TYR A 41 -10.09 0.30 15.87
N ALA A 42 -11.16 1.10 15.81
CA ALA A 42 -11.11 2.48 15.34
C ALA A 42 -10.09 3.36 16.09
N GLY A 43 -9.90 3.10 17.40
CA GLY A 43 -8.91 3.82 18.20
C GLY A 43 -7.48 3.77 17.67
N SER A 44 -7.08 2.66 17.04
CA SER A 44 -5.80 2.54 16.33
C SER A 44 -5.95 2.84 14.83
N GLY A 45 -7.10 2.53 14.27
CA GLY A 45 -7.35 2.67 12.82
C GLY A 45 -7.35 4.11 12.34
N ILE A 46 -7.94 5.01 13.10
CA ILE A 46 -8.02 6.44 12.75
C ILE A 46 -6.64 7.08 12.64
N PRO A 47 -5.76 7.04 13.68
CA PRO A 47 -4.44 7.65 13.58
C PRO A 47 -3.57 6.99 12.51
N ASN A 48 -3.68 5.69 12.31
CA ASN A 48 -2.95 5.00 11.25
C ASN A 48 -3.39 5.46 9.85
N ALA A 49 -4.70 5.54 9.62
CA ALA A 49 -5.24 6.01 8.35
C ALA A 49 -4.84 7.46 8.07
N ASN A 50 -4.88 8.32 9.09
CA ASN A 50 -4.42 9.70 8.97
C ASN A 50 -2.93 9.74 8.59
N GLY A 51 -2.06 9.04 9.34
CA GLY A 51 -0.62 9.04 9.07
C GLY A 51 -0.26 8.54 7.67
N MET A 52 -0.93 7.50 7.18
CA MET A 52 -0.72 7.01 5.80
C MET A 52 -1.17 8.05 4.77
N SER A 53 -2.36 8.61 4.94
CA SER A 53 -2.90 9.62 4.02
C SER A 53 -2.03 10.87 4.01
N ASP A 54 -1.67 11.39 5.19
CA ASP A 54 -0.84 12.58 5.34
C ASP A 54 0.54 12.39 4.71
N TYR A 55 1.16 11.21 4.90
CA TYR A 55 2.46 10.92 4.30
C TYR A 55 2.41 10.91 2.77
N LEU A 56 1.41 10.24 2.18
CA LEU A 56 1.27 10.19 0.71
C LEU A 56 0.93 11.55 0.12
N ASN A 57 0.09 12.34 0.80
CA ASN A 57 -0.20 13.72 0.42
C ASN A 57 1.04 14.62 0.52
N MET A 58 1.82 14.48 1.59
CA MET A 58 3.09 15.19 1.74
C MET A 58 4.05 14.88 0.58
N LEU A 59 4.16 13.61 0.15
CA LEU A 59 4.98 13.26 -1.02
C LEU A 59 4.50 13.96 -2.29
N ASN A 60 3.18 14.07 -2.48
CA ASN A 60 2.61 14.79 -3.60
C ASN A 60 2.95 16.29 -3.56
N GLU A 61 2.78 16.91 -2.40
CA GLU A 61 3.00 18.35 -2.22
C GLU A 61 4.49 18.72 -2.27
N ARG A 62 5.34 17.94 -1.59
CA ARG A 62 6.77 18.22 -1.47
C ARG A 62 7.55 17.83 -2.72
N ASP A 63 7.28 16.63 -3.26
CA ASP A 63 8.13 15.98 -4.27
C ASP A 63 7.42 15.83 -5.64
N GLY A 64 6.16 16.24 -5.75
CA GLY A 64 5.34 16.02 -6.95
C GLY A 64 4.96 14.55 -7.15
N GLY A 65 4.96 13.75 -6.07
CA GLY A 65 4.72 12.33 -6.06
C GLY A 65 6.01 11.48 -6.06
N ILE A 66 5.95 10.30 -6.64
CA ILE A 66 7.09 9.38 -6.74
C ILE A 66 7.75 9.54 -8.10
N GLY A 67 9.00 10.03 -8.10
CA GLY A 67 9.72 10.30 -9.35
C GLY A 67 9.03 11.35 -10.24
N GLY A 68 8.32 12.31 -9.64
CA GLY A 68 7.55 13.33 -10.35
C GLY A 68 6.19 12.84 -10.89
N VAL A 69 5.75 11.62 -10.52
CA VAL A 69 4.44 11.09 -10.87
C VAL A 69 3.51 11.18 -9.67
N PRO A 70 2.38 11.90 -9.77
CA PRO A 70 1.45 12.07 -8.66
C PRO A 70 0.91 10.75 -8.12
N ILE A 71 0.72 10.67 -6.82
CA ILE A 71 0.08 9.54 -6.14
C ILE A 71 -1.42 9.80 -6.05
N ILE A 72 -2.21 8.86 -6.52
CA ILE A 72 -3.68 8.88 -6.39
C ILE A 72 -4.04 8.03 -5.18
N VAL A 73 -4.54 8.68 -4.13
CA VAL A 73 -4.94 8.02 -2.89
C VAL A 73 -6.45 7.85 -2.86
N GLU A 74 -6.91 6.65 -2.54
CA GLU A 74 -8.32 6.35 -2.34
C GLU A 74 -8.48 5.48 -1.09
N GLU A 75 -9.25 5.95 -0.11
CA GLU A 75 -9.57 5.13 1.05
C GLU A 75 -10.71 4.16 0.78
N CYS A 76 -10.57 2.94 1.31
CA CYS A 76 -11.65 1.99 1.42
C CYS A 76 -11.82 1.55 2.86
N GLU A 77 -12.93 1.96 3.45
CA GLU A 77 -13.25 1.68 4.85
C GLU A 77 -13.74 0.25 5.02
N THR A 78 -13.02 -0.51 5.81
CA THR A 78 -13.30 -1.94 6.05
C THR A 78 -13.95 -2.21 7.41
N GLY A 79 -13.81 -1.31 8.37
CA GLY A 79 -14.22 -1.54 9.77
C GLY A 79 -13.50 -2.74 10.40
N TYR A 80 -12.32 -3.13 9.87
CA TYR A 80 -11.58 -4.36 10.23
C TYR A 80 -12.38 -5.64 9.92
N ASN A 81 -13.34 -5.57 9.02
CA ASN A 81 -14.18 -6.69 8.62
C ASN A 81 -13.64 -7.37 7.37
N THR A 82 -13.40 -8.68 7.44
CA THR A 82 -12.80 -9.46 6.35
C THR A 82 -13.61 -9.40 5.07
N LYS A 83 -14.95 -9.54 5.15
CA LYS A 83 -15.84 -9.49 3.98
C LYS A 83 -15.74 -8.12 3.27
N LYS A 84 -15.87 -7.04 4.04
CA LYS A 84 -15.72 -5.69 3.50
C LYS A 84 -14.34 -5.45 2.88
N GLY A 85 -13.29 -6.00 3.48
CA GLY A 85 -11.94 -5.93 2.93
C GLY A 85 -11.82 -6.63 1.57
N VAL A 86 -12.45 -7.80 1.40
CA VAL A 86 -12.51 -8.49 0.10
C VAL A 86 -13.33 -7.68 -0.91
N GLU A 87 -14.47 -7.11 -0.51
CA GLU A 87 -15.27 -6.23 -1.37
C GLU A 87 -14.47 -4.98 -1.81
N CYS A 88 -13.71 -4.37 -0.90
CA CYS A 88 -12.76 -3.32 -1.23
C CYS A 88 -11.76 -3.77 -2.30
N TYR A 89 -11.13 -4.92 -2.10
CA TYR A 89 -10.16 -5.46 -3.04
C TYR A 89 -10.74 -5.65 -4.44
N GLU A 90 -11.91 -6.30 -4.55
CA GLU A 90 -12.54 -6.58 -5.86
C GLU A 90 -12.88 -5.31 -6.63
N ARG A 91 -13.27 -4.25 -5.92
CA ARG A 91 -13.56 -2.93 -6.52
C ARG A 91 -12.27 -2.22 -6.95
N ILE A 92 -11.25 -2.26 -6.11
CA ILE A 92 -10.00 -1.50 -6.27
C ILE A 92 -9.10 -2.12 -7.32
N LYS A 93 -9.03 -3.45 -7.44
CA LYS A 93 -8.15 -4.14 -8.36
C LYS A 93 -8.36 -3.74 -9.83
N GLN A 94 -9.56 -3.31 -10.20
CA GLN A 94 -9.88 -2.83 -11.55
C GLN A 94 -9.19 -1.51 -11.92
N LYS A 95 -8.65 -0.81 -10.92
CA LYS A 95 -7.93 0.46 -11.09
C LYS A 95 -6.42 0.29 -11.18
N ASN A 96 -5.92 -0.96 -11.27
CA ASN A 96 -4.51 -1.32 -11.34
C ASN A 96 -3.66 -0.70 -10.21
N PRO A 97 -3.94 -1.02 -8.94
CA PRO A 97 -3.13 -0.55 -7.83
C PRO A 97 -1.72 -1.12 -7.91
N VAL A 98 -0.73 -0.31 -7.55
CA VAL A 98 0.68 -0.77 -7.54
C VAL A 98 0.98 -1.71 -6.37
N VAL A 99 0.21 -1.58 -5.28
CA VAL A 99 0.31 -2.39 -4.08
C VAL A 99 -0.99 -2.30 -3.29
N ILE A 100 -1.31 -3.33 -2.53
CA ILE A 100 -2.41 -3.30 -1.55
C ILE A 100 -1.84 -3.57 -0.17
N ASN A 101 -2.19 -2.71 0.78
CA ASN A 101 -1.97 -2.96 2.20
C ASN A 101 -3.33 -3.21 2.89
N PRO A 102 -3.68 -4.46 3.19
CA PRO A 102 -4.99 -4.80 3.75
C PRO A 102 -5.21 -4.34 5.20
N TYR A 103 -4.14 -4.04 5.91
CA TYR A 103 -4.15 -3.59 7.31
C TYR A 103 -4.86 -4.55 8.28
N SER A 104 -4.97 -5.82 7.90
CA SER A 104 -5.63 -6.87 8.66
C SER A 104 -5.12 -8.25 8.25
N THR A 105 -4.78 -9.09 9.22
CA THR A 105 -4.40 -10.49 8.97
C THR A 105 -5.53 -11.27 8.29
N GLY A 106 -6.76 -11.08 8.75
CA GLY A 106 -7.92 -11.77 8.18
C GLY A 106 -8.17 -11.41 6.72
N ILE A 107 -8.01 -10.13 6.36
CA ILE A 107 -8.12 -9.69 4.96
C ILE A 107 -6.94 -10.24 4.15
N THR A 108 -5.71 -10.14 4.66
CA THR A 108 -4.51 -10.67 3.99
C THR A 108 -4.68 -12.14 3.61
N LEU A 109 -5.17 -12.98 4.53
CA LEU A 109 -5.41 -14.40 4.27
C LEU A 109 -6.34 -14.63 3.06
N GLN A 110 -7.36 -13.79 2.88
CA GLN A 110 -8.27 -13.89 1.75
C GLN A 110 -7.66 -13.42 0.42
N LEU A 111 -6.64 -12.54 0.49
CA LEU A 111 -5.99 -12.01 -0.70
C LEU A 111 -4.85 -12.88 -1.21
N ILE A 112 -4.31 -13.79 -0.40
CA ILE A 112 -3.22 -14.70 -0.80
C ILE A 112 -3.52 -15.44 -2.11
N PRO A 113 -4.67 -16.12 -2.29
CA PRO A 113 -4.92 -16.82 -3.55
C PRO A 113 -5.24 -15.89 -4.73
N LYS A 114 -5.58 -14.64 -4.46
CA LYS A 114 -5.97 -13.65 -5.48
C LYS A 114 -4.77 -12.88 -6.02
N SER A 115 -3.83 -12.51 -5.15
CA SER A 115 -2.70 -11.65 -5.48
C SER A 115 -1.83 -12.16 -6.66
N PRO A 116 -1.48 -13.45 -6.77
CA PRO A 116 -0.71 -13.93 -7.92
C PRO A 116 -1.54 -13.96 -9.23
N VAL A 117 -2.85 -14.17 -9.13
CA VAL A 117 -3.75 -14.17 -10.30
C VAL A 117 -3.91 -12.75 -10.85
N ASP A 118 -4.17 -11.80 -9.96
CA ASP A 118 -4.38 -10.40 -10.29
C ASP A 118 -3.05 -9.65 -10.49
N LYS A 119 -1.90 -10.25 -10.13
CA LYS A 119 -0.55 -9.68 -10.19
C LYS A 119 -0.43 -8.38 -9.38
N ILE A 120 -1.07 -8.34 -8.23
CA ILE A 120 -1.07 -7.19 -7.32
C ILE A 120 -0.32 -7.58 -6.06
N PRO A 121 0.82 -6.96 -5.74
CA PRO A 121 1.55 -7.20 -4.50
C PRO A 121 0.71 -6.85 -3.28
N VAL A 122 0.70 -7.74 -2.28
CA VAL A 122 0.10 -7.50 -0.97
C VAL A 122 1.21 -7.18 0.03
N HIS A 123 1.32 -5.93 0.42
CA HIS A 123 2.19 -5.48 1.50
C HIS A 123 1.43 -5.64 2.81
N SER A 124 1.67 -6.76 3.48
CA SER A 124 0.86 -7.16 4.62
C SER A 124 1.47 -6.73 5.94
N MET A 125 0.61 -6.22 6.82
CA MET A 125 0.86 -6.13 8.25
C MET A 125 0.16 -7.30 9.00
N GLY A 126 -0.13 -8.38 8.29
CA GLY A 126 -0.67 -9.62 8.83
C GLY A 126 0.38 -10.43 9.56
N TYR A 127 0.91 -9.91 10.65
CA TYR A 127 2.03 -10.48 11.41
C TYR A 127 1.78 -11.89 11.95
N GLY A 128 0.52 -12.28 12.08
CA GLY A 128 0.13 -13.63 12.48
C GLY A 128 0.41 -14.70 11.42
N LEU A 129 0.63 -14.32 10.17
CA LEU A 129 0.89 -15.26 9.07
C LEU A 129 2.40 -15.42 8.84
N SER A 130 3.06 -16.17 9.72
CA SER A 130 4.51 -16.44 9.60
C SER A 130 4.88 -17.18 8.32
N ALA A 131 3.99 -18.04 7.80
CA ALA A 131 4.22 -18.79 6.55
C ALA A 131 4.44 -17.87 5.34
N ALA A 132 3.82 -16.70 5.31
CA ALA A 132 4.02 -15.74 4.22
C ALA A 132 5.42 -15.12 4.15
N ALA A 133 6.31 -15.42 5.11
CA ALA A 133 7.73 -15.09 5.03
C ALA A 133 8.47 -15.95 3.98
N ASP A 134 7.90 -17.10 3.59
CA ASP A 134 8.45 -17.93 2.52
C ASP A 134 7.99 -17.41 1.15
N GLY A 135 8.80 -16.58 0.53
CA GLY A 135 8.51 -16.01 -0.79
C GLY A 135 8.51 -17.02 -1.94
N SER A 136 9.04 -18.25 -1.73
CA SER A 136 8.94 -19.32 -2.73
C SER A 136 7.52 -19.88 -2.83
N VAL A 137 6.77 -19.84 -1.73
CA VAL A 137 5.38 -20.28 -1.64
C VAL A 137 4.40 -19.12 -1.84
N PHE A 138 4.75 -17.92 -1.32
CA PHE A 138 3.89 -16.74 -1.34
C PHE A 138 4.57 -15.55 -2.04
N PRO A 139 4.89 -15.65 -3.35
CA PRO A 139 5.73 -14.66 -4.05
C PRO A 139 5.10 -13.27 -4.19
N TRP A 140 3.80 -13.13 -3.90
CA TRP A 140 3.06 -11.87 -4.01
C TRP A 140 2.66 -11.27 -2.66
N VAL A 141 3.10 -11.87 -1.54
CA VAL A 141 2.76 -11.41 -0.19
C VAL A 141 4.03 -11.05 0.56
N PHE A 142 4.11 -9.82 1.01
CA PHE A 142 5.26 -9.25 1.68
C PHE A 142 4.89 -8.83 3.10
N ASN A 143 5.38 -9.54 4.11
CA ASN A 143 5.17 -9.19 5.52
C ASN A 143 6.22 -8.19 5.98
N TYR A 144 5.80 -7.05 6.48
CA TYR A 144 6.66 -6.02 7.00
C TYR A 144 6.12 -5.49 8.35
N PRO A 145 6.96 -5.22 9.33
CA PRO A 145 8.43 -5.41 9.34
C PRO A 145 8.85 -6.82 9.77
N SER A 146 7.93 -7.64 10.28
CA SER A 146 8.26 -8.90 10.93
C SER A 146 7.02 -9.78 11.10
N THR A 147 7.18 -10.98 11.67
CA THR A 147 6.08 -11.85 12.10
C THR A 147 5.98 -11.87 13.62
N TYR A 148 4.83 -12.27 14.16
CA TYR A 148 4.67 -12.43 15.62
C TYR A 148 5.66 -13.47 16.20
N TRP A 149 6.04 -14.48 15.43
CA TRP A 149 7.08 -15.42 15.86
C TRP A 149 8.43 -14.74 16.09
N ASN A 150 8.85 -13.89 15.16
CA ASN A 150 10.09 -13.13 15.30
C ASN A 150 10.02 -12.18 16.48
N GLN A 151 8.89 -11.50 16.66
CA GLN A 151 8.66 -10.59 17.77
C GLN A 151 8.70 -11.33 19.11
N ALA A 152 7.97 -12.44 19.25
CA ALA A 152 8.01 -13.28 20.45
C ALA A 152 9.41 -13.80 20.74
N SER A 153 10.11 -14.28 19.73
CA SER A 153 11.51 -14.74 19.86
C SER A 153 12.44 -13.64 20.35
N ALA A 154 12.27 -12.42 19.82
CA ALA A 154 13.06 -11.26 20.25
C ALA A 154 12.78 -10.88 21.71
N ILE A 155 11.50 -10.89 22.10
CA ILE A 155 11.08 -10.62 23.48
C ILE A 155 11.72 -11.65 24.45
N ILE A 156 11.63 -12.94 24.14
CA ILE A 156 12.19 -13.99 24.98
C ILE A 156 13.71 -13.87 25.08
N LYS A 157 14.40 -13.56 23.96
CA LYS A 157 15.84 -13.33 23.96
C LYS A 157 16.22 -12.12 24.82
N TYR A 158 15.44 -11.04 24.71
CA TYR A 158 15.67 -9.85 25.52
C TYR A 158 15.48 -10.13 27.02
N ILE A 159 14.41 -10.85 27.41
CA ILE A 159 14.22 -11.27 28.80
C ILE A 159 15.39 -12.15 29.26
N GLY A 160 15.82 -13.11 28.45
CA GLY A 160 16.99 -13.95 28.76
C GLY A 160 18.26 -13.13 28.98
N TYR A 161 18.49 -12.10 28.17
CA TYR A 161 19.60 -11.17 28.35
C TYR A 161 19.51 -10.44 29.71
N GLN A 162 18.34 -9.90 30.06
CA GLN A 162 18.11 -9.22 31.34
C GLN A 162 18.32 -10.14 32.55
N GLU A 163 18.00 -11.43 32.40
CA GLU A 163 18.12 -12.44 33.44
C GLU A 163 19.50 -13.09 33.50
N GLY A 164 20.48 -12.59 32.75
CA GLY A 164 21.85 -13.12 32.73
C GLY A 164 22.07 -14.40 31.92
N GLY A 165 21.10 -14.75 31.06
CA GLY A 165 21.22 -15.86 30.10
C GLY A 165 19.92 -16.63 29.88
N MET A 166 19.80 -17.26 28.72
CA MET A 166 18.61 -18.03 28.33
C MET A 166 18.33 -19.21 29.25
N SER A 167 19.41 -19.82 29.82
CA SER A 167 19.31 -20.94 30.79
C SER A 167 18.52 -20.57 32.03
N ASN A 168 18.56 -19.28 32.42
CA ASN A 168 17.91 -18.78 33.62
C ASN A 168 16.37 -18.60 33.44
N LEU A 169 15.89 -18.79 32.23
CA LEU A 169 14.45 -18.77 31.93
C LEU A 169 13.76 -20.10 32.20
N ARG A 170 14.52 -21.19 32.42
CA ARG A 170 13.90 -22.50 32.66
C ARG A 170 13.04 -22.49 33.92
N GLY A 171 11.81 -22.96 33.79
CA GLY A 171 10.83 -23.02 34.87
C GLY A 171 10.20 -21.69 35.25
N LYS A 172 10.54 -20.58 34.61
CA LYS A 172 9.81 -19.33 34.78
C LYS A 172 8.43 -19.42 34.15
N LYS A 173 7.44 -18.94 34.89
CA LYS A 173 6.07 -18.84 34.40
C LYS A 173 5.88 -17.47 33.77
N ILE A 174 5.25 -17.45 32.60
CA ILE A 174 4.82 -16.24 31.88
C ILE A 174 3.31 -16.21 31.95
N GLY A 175 2.75 -15.10 32.46
CA GLY A 175 1.31 -14.87 32.54
C GLY A 175 0.85 -13.79 31.54
#